data_b9c71d941822d402dcc397160c3d3acd
#
_entry.id   b9c71d941822d402dcc397160c3d3acd
#
_cell.length_a   1.000
_cell.length_b   1.000
_cell.length_c   1.000
_cell.angle_alpha   90.00
_cell.angle_beta   90.00
_cell.angle_gamma   90.00
#
_symmetry.space_group_name_H-M   'P 1'
#
loop_
_entity.id
_entity.type
_entity.pdbx_description
1 polymer ?
#
loop_
_entity_poly.entity_id
_entity_poly.type
_entity_poly.pdbx_seq_one_letter_code
_entity_poly.pdbx_strand_id
1 'polypeptide(L)'
;QQKDTPFWRLMRKRWVRWTLYGIVFCNIAEATLRDMQMGNMMNALAGFILCVTMPFGDKYWKYDTSSHGEILSYTVPMWNFLYTTWNACFVYAEGHEFFASTCCILAAAELYPIIMRRPELYITGRIYTLGAHLLLRSCFPLLFPTIMNSAAWFSPDVMYWWGMANGIIGIPFVFWYCYQLS
;
A
#
# COMPACT_ATOMS: atom_id res chain seq x y z
N GLN A 1 5.73 -24.20 -17.41
CA GLN A 1 7.15 -24.57 -17.29
C GLN A 1 7.93 -23.33 -16.89
N GLN A 2 8.39 -23.26 -15.65
CA GLN A 2 9.28 -22.17 -15.20
C GLN A 2 10.57 -22.26 -16.01
N LYS A 3 10.83 -21.25 -16.83
CA LYS A 3 12.09 -21.16 -17.56
C LYS A 3 13.22 -21.01 -16.53
N ASP A 4 14.09 -21.97 -16.43
CA ASP A 4 15.25 -21.96 -15.52
C ASP A 4 16.42 -21.15 -16.14
N THR A 5 16.13 -19.85 -16.38
CA THR A 5 17.14 -18.92 -16.87
C THR A 5 17.94 -18.33 -15.70
N PRO A 6 19.18 -17.85 -15.92
CA PRO A 6 19.98 -17.18 -14.89
C PRO A 6 19.24 -16.00 -14.24
N PHE A 7 18.45 -15.26 -15.02
CA PHE A 7 17.60 -14.16 -14.54
C PHE A 7 16.57 -14.64 -13.51
N TRP A 8 15.82 -15.70 -13.81
CA TRP A 8 14.81 -16.22 -12.88
C TRP A 8 15.42 -16.86 -11.63
N ARG A 9 16.60 -17.45 -11.75
CA ARG A 9 17.39 -17.92 -10.60
C ARG A 9 17.80 -16.76 -9.69
N LEU A 10 18.20 -15.62 -10.28
CA LEU A 10 18.53 -14.40 -9.55
C LEU A 10 17.31 -13.83 -8.83
N MET A 11 16.18 -13.70 -9.54
CA MET A 11 14.93 -13.16 -8.97
C MET A 11 14.37 -13.98 -7.81
N ARG A 12 14.63 -15.29 -7.78
CA ARG A 12 14.22 -16.18 -6.67
C ARG A 12 15.13 -16.10 -5.45
N LYS A 13 16.23 -15.36 -5.50
CA LYS A 13 17.13 -15.23 -4.35
C LYS A 13 16.45 -14.48 -3.20
N ARG A 14 16.83 -14.86 -1.98
CA ARG A 14 16.26 -14.32 -0.74
C ARG A 14 16.39 -12.80 -0.63
N TRP A 15 17.50 -12.22 -1.04
CA TRP A 15 17.74 -10.78 -0.98
C TRP A 15 16.78 -9.97 -1.86
N VAL A 16 16.30 -10.51 -2.98
CA VAL A 16 15.32 -9.81 -3.86
C VAL A 16 14.00 -9.59 -3.13
N ARG A 17 13.53 -10.56 -2.33
CA ARG A 17 12.34 -10.39 -1.48
C ARG A 17 12.55 -9.30 -0.44
N TRP A 18 13.74 -9.22 0.14
CA TRP A 18 14.10 -8.18 1.11
C TRP A 18 14.17 -6.79 0.49
N THR A 19 14.61 -6.68 -0.76
CA THR A 19 14.57 -5.43 -1.51
C THR A 19 13.13 -4.95 -1.68
N LEU A 20 12.21 -5.83 -2.07
CA LEU A 20 10.79 -5.49 -2.19
C LEU A 20 10.16 -5.07 -0.86
N TYR A 21 10.43 -5.82 0.20
CA TYR A 21 10.03 -5.44 1.55
C TYR A 21 10.54 -4.04 1.90
N GLY A 22 11.83 -3.79 1.70
CA GLY A 22 12.46 -2.51 1.96
C GLY A 22 11.84 -1.37 1.15
N ILE A 23 11.51 -1.58 -0.12
CA ILE A 23 10.83 -0.58 -0.96
C ILE A 23 9.45 -0.23 -0.38
N VAL A 24 8.64 -1.23 -0.03
CA VAL A 24 7.31 -0.99 0.56
C VAL A 24 7.43 -0.28 1.90
N PHE A 25 8.36 -0.72 2.76
CA PHE A 25 8.62 -0.09 4.05
C PHE A 25 9.05 1.38 3.90
N CYS A 26 10.04 1.66 3.03
CA CYS A 26 10.52 3.03 2.81
C CYS A 26 9.43 3.92 2.21
N ASN A 27 8.58 3.40 1.34
CA ASN A 27 7.45 4.14 0.78
C ASN A 27 6.45 4.55 1.87
N ILE A 28 6.10 3.63 2.79
CA ILE A 28 5.23 3.96 3.92
C ILE A 28 5.91 4.98 4.85
N ALA A 29 7.18 4.80 5.16
CA ALA A 29 7.92 5.69 6.04
C ALA A 29 8.05 7.11 5.46
N GLU A 30 8.35 7.22 4.16
CA GLU A 30 8.39 8.52 3.47
C GLU A 30 7.04 9.24 3.54
N ALA A 31 5.96 8.56 3.16
CA ALA A 31 4.62 9.15 3.20
C ALA A 31 4.19 9.52 4.63
N THR A 32 4.60 8.73 5.63
CA THR A 32 4.39 9.05 7.06
C THR A 32 5.09 10.35 7.46
N LEU A 33 6.34 10.55 7.03
CA LEU A 33 7.08 11.80 7.28
C LEU A 33 6.42 12.99 6.57
N ARG A 34 5.89 12.80 5.37
CA ARG A 34 5.13 13.82 4.65
C ARG A 34 3.83 14.19 5.36
N ASP A 35 3.08 13.20 5.86
CA ASP A 35 1.88 13.45 6.69
C ASP A 35 2.22 14.33 7.91
N MET A 36 3.35 14.05 8.60
CA MET A 36 3.83 14.90 9.70
C MET A 36 4.13 16.33 9.25
N GLN A 37 4.79 16.51 8.11
CA GLN A 37 5.10 17.83 7.56
C GLN A 37 3.84 18.61 7.18
N MET A 38 2.79 17.95 6.72
CA MET A 38 1.50 18.55 6.40
C MET A 38 0.62 18.80 7.63
N GLY A 39 1.06 18.41 8.82
CA GLY A 39 0.28 18.52 10.06
C GLY A 39 -0.79 17.45 10.25
N ASN A 40 -0.84 16.42 9.40
CA ASN A 40 -1.78 15.30 9.50
C ASN A 40 -1.27 14.22 10.48
N MET A 41 -1.10 14.61 11.74
CA MET A 41 -0.39 13.82 12.75
C MET A 41 -1.04 12.46 13.05
N MET A 42 -2.38 12.38 12.99
CA MET A 42 -3.08 11.11 13.28
C MET A 42 -2.97 10.13 12.10
N ASN A 43 -2.93 10.63 10.86
CA ASN A 43 -2.61 9.79 9.71
C ASN A 43 -1.14 9.33 9.75
N ALA A 44 -0.22 10.22 10.15
CA ALA A 44 1.18 9.85 10.37
C ALA A 44 1.34 8.76 11.45
N LEU A 45 0.57 8.83 12.54
CA LEU A 45 0.53 7.78 13.55
C LEU A 45 0.07 6.44 12.96
N ALA A 46 -0.97 6.45 12.14
CA ALA A 46 -1.41 5.24 11.43
C ALA A 46 -0.32 4.68 10.49
N GLY A 47 0.38 5.54 9.75
CA GLY A 47 1.53 5.15 8.91
C GLY A 47 2.67 4.55 9.73
N PHE A 48 3.00 5.13 10.88
CA PHE A 48 3.98 4.56 11.81
C PHE A 48 3.55 3.18 12.32
N ILE A 49 2.28 3.01 12.70
CA ILE A 49 1.72 1.72 13.10
C ILE A 49 1.87 0.70 11.96
N LEU A 50 1.59 1.08 10.72
CA LEU A 50 1.78 0.21 9.55
C LEU A 50 3.23 -0.23 9.38
N CYS A 51 4.20 0.67 9.58
CA CYS A 51 5.62 0.34 9.52
C CYS A 51 6.01 -0.69 10.59
N VAL A 52 5.61 -0.51 11.84
CA VAL A 52 6.01 -1.40 12.95
C VAL A 52 5.25 -2.73 12.96
N THR A 53 4.06 -2.78 12.38
CA THR A 53 3.23 -3.99 12.26
C THR A 53 3.38 -4.69 10.92
N MET A 54 4.21 -4.18 10.00
CA MET A 54 4.47 -4.84 8.73
C MET A 54 5.15 -6.18 8.97
N PRO A 55 4.54 -7.31 8.56
CA PRO A 55 5.08 -8.62 8.89
C PRO A 55 6.44 -8.83 8.21
N PHE A 56 7.44 -9.19 9.01
CA PHE A 56 8.81 -9.40 8.59
C PHE A 56 9.18 -10.88 8.60
N GLY A 57 9.86 -11.34 7.56
CA GLY A 57 10.42 -12.68 7.46
C GLY A 57 9.88 -13.54 6.32
N ASP A 58 10.62 -14.61 6.02
CA ASP A 58 10.30 -15.57 4.95
C ASP A 58 8.96 -16.30 5.18
N LYS A 59 8.45 -16.28 6.40
CA LYS A 59 7.13 -16.85 6.75
C LYS A 59 6.01 -16.08 6.06
N TYR A 60 6.15 -14.77 5.95
CA TYR A 60 5.09 -13.88 5.47
C TYR A 60 5.25 -13.46 4.00
N TRP A 61 6.47 -13.53 3.45
CA TRP A 61 6.78 -13.14 2.08
C TRP A 61 7.28 -14.36 1.32
N LYS A 62 6.48 -14.87 0.40
CA LYS A 62 6.76 -16.09 -0.36
C LYS A 62 6.66 -15.85 -1.84
N TYR A 63 7.43 -16.63 -2.62
CA TYR A 63 7.18 -16.77 -4.06
C TYR A 63 6.14 -17.87 -4.26
N ASP A 64 5.12 -17.55 -5.05
CA ASP A 64 4.25 -18.58 -5.60
C ASP A 64 5.05 -19.36 -6.66
N THR A 65 5.17 -20.66 -6.47
CA THR A 65 5.81 -21.58 -7.40
C THR A 65 4.88 -22.04 -8.51
N SER A 66 3.61 -21.61 -8.50
CA SER A 66 2.66 -21.82 -9.56
C SER A 66 3.04 -21.02 -10.83
N SER A 67 2.27 -21.09 -11.89
CA SER A 67 2.64 -20.75 -13.27
C SER A 67 3.26 -19.37 -13.52
N HIS A 68 3.12 -18.39 -12.63
CA HIS A 68 3.49 -16.99 -12.89
C HIS A 68 4.57 -16.41 -11.98
N GLY A 69 4.96 -17.09 -10.90
CA GLY A 69 6.04 -16.63 -10.00
C GLY A 69 5.68 -15.37 -9.20
N GLU A 70 4.44 -15.22 -8.78
CA GLU A 70 3.95 -14.08 -8.03
C GLU A 70 4.58 -14.01 -6.62
N ILE A 71 4.71 -12.81 -6.09
CA ILE A 71 5.13 -12.60 -4.71
C ILE A 71 3.86 -12.47 -3.87
N LEU A 72 3.71 -13.38 -2.92
CA LEU A 72 2.60 -13.40 -1.98
C LEU A 72 3.05 -12.80 -0.65
N SER A 73 2.25 -11.91 -0.11
CA SER A 73 2.48 -11.32 1.21
C SER A 73 1.31 -11.64 2.15
N TYR A 74 1.59 -12.44 3.17
CA TYR A 74 0.59 -12.87 4.16
C TYR A 74 0.41 -11.79 5.24
N THR A 75 -0.11 -10.65 4.82
CA THR A 75 -0.57 -9.58 5.72
C THR A 75 -1.96 -9.89 6.25
N VAL A 76 -2.26 -9.42 7.46
CA VAL A 76 -3.62 -9.58 8.00
C VAL A 76 -4.60 -8.62 7.31
N PRO A 77 -5.88 -9.02 7.08
CA PRO A 77 -6.84 -8.17 6.36
C PRO A 77 -7.02 -6.77 6.96
N MET A 78 -6.94 -6.64 8.29
CA MET A 78 -7.04 -5.35 8.96
C MET A 78 -5.84 -4.44 8.65
N TRP A 79 -4.63 -5.01 8.47
CA TRP A 79 -3.47 -4.26 8.02
C TRP A 79 -3.66 -3.75 6.60
N ASN A 80 -4.20 -4.59 5.69
CA ASN A 80 -4.48 -4.21 4.31
C ASN A 80 -5.48 -3.06 4.25
N PHE A 81 -6.57 -3.17 5.01
CA PHE A 81 -7.59 -2.12 5.11
C PHE A 81 -7.01 -0.80 5.65
N LEU A 82 -6.26 -0.85 6.76
CA LEU A 82 -5.64 0.34 7.34
C LEU A 82 -4.63 0.97 6.37
N TYR A 83 -3.86 0.16 5.65
CA TYR A 83 -2.94 0.65 4.63
C TYR A 83 -3.67 1.34 3.47
N THR A 84 -4.80 0.78 3.02
CA THR A 84 -5.62 1.36 1.96
C THR A 84 -6.20 2.71 2.36
N THR A 85 -6.84 2.80 3.54
CA THR A 85 -7.46 4.06 4.00
C THR A 85 -6.43 5.12 4.39
N TRP A 86 -5.31 4.72 5.02
CA TRP A 86 -4.20 5.60 5.30
C TRP A 86 -3.60 6.20 4.02
N ASN A 87 -3.33 5.37 3.00
CA ASN A 87 -2.77 5.84 1.73
C ASN A 87 -3.76 6.73 0.96
N ALA A 88 -5.06 6.43 1.01
CA ALA A 88 -6.07 7.29 0.43
C ALA A 88 -6.10 8.68 1.08
N CYS A 89 -6.03 8.75 2.42
CA CYS A 89 -5.95 10.01 3.16
C CYS A 89 -4.67 10.79 2.81
N PHE A 90 -3.52 10.12 2.72
CA PHE A 90 -2.26 10.71 2.31
C PHE A 90 -2.34 11.35 0.91
N VAL A 91 -2.86 10.61 -0.09
CA VAL A 91 -2.98 11.14 -1.45
C VAL A 91 -4.05 12.24 -1.53
N TYR A 92 -5.09 12.17 -0.72
CA TYR A 92 -6.08 13.23 -0.59
C TYR A 92 -5.43 14.53 -0.08
N ALA A 93 -4.47 14.42 0.83
CA ALA A 93 -3.74 15.57 1.40
C ALA A 93 -2.65 16.12 0.46
N GLU A 94 -1.84 15.27 -0.18
CA GLU A 94 -0.67 15.68 -0.96
C GLU A 94 -0.93 15.81 -2.46
N GLY A 95 -1.72 14.90 -3.02
CA GLY A 95 -1.90 14.77 -4.47
C GLY A 95 -3.34 14.99 -4.93
N HIS A 96 -3.95 16.10 -4.55
CA HIS A 96 -5.39 16.38 -4.74
C HIS A 96 -5.91 16.13 -6.17
N GLU A 97 -5.14 16.51 -7.19
CA GLU A 97 -5.52 16.35 -8.59
C GLU A 97 -5.58 14.88 -9.04
N PHE A 98 -4.83 13.99 -8.37
CA PHE A 98 -4.75 12.56 -8.66
C PHE A 98 -5.55 11.68 -7.69
N PHE A 99 -6.26 12.27 -6.73
CA PHE A 99 -6.96 11.52 -5.70
C PHE A 99 -8.01 10.57 -6.29
N ALA A 100 -8.84 11.03 -7.24
CA ALA A 100 -9.87 10.20 -7.87
C ALA A 100 -9.26 8.97 -8.57
N SER A 101 -8.21 9.14 -9.38
CA SER A 101 -7.53 8.04 -10.06
C SER A 101 -6.81 7.10 -9.07
N THR A 102 -6.28 7.65 -7.97
CA THR A 102 -5.68 6.85 -6.90
C THR A 102 -6.72 6.02 -6.16
N CYS A 103 -7.92 6.56 -5.90
CA CYS A 103 -9.02 5.78 -5.33
C CYS A 103 -9.40 4.58 -6.20
N CYS A 104 -9.39 4.72 -7.53
CA CYS A 104 -9.66 3.59 -8.43
C CYS A 104 -8.64 2.46 -8.26
N ILE A 105 -7.35 2.79 -8.21
CA ILE A 105 -6.30 1.76 -8.06
C ILE A 105 -6.27 1.17 -6.65
N LEU A 106 -6.58 1.95 -5.62
CA LEU A 106 -6.72 1.48 -4.24
C LEU A 106 -7.91 0.51 -4.11
N ALA A 107 -9.07 0.89 -4.65
CA ALA A 107 -10.24 0.04 -4.67
C ALA A 107 -9.98 -1.27 -5.44
N ALA A 108 -9.33 -1.21 -6.59
CA ALA A 108 -8.98 -2.41 -7.36
C ALA A 108 -8.05 -3.34 -6.55
N ALA A 109 -7.04 -2.79 -5.87
CA ALA A 109 -6.11 -3.56 -5.05
C ALA A 109 -6.76 -4.20 -3.82
N GLU A 110 -7.79 -3.55 -3.23
CA GLU A 110 -8.54 -4.06 -2.08
C GLU A 110 -9.58 -5.09 -2.52
N LEU A 111 -10.34 -4.81 -3.58
CA LEU A 111 -11.41 -5.68 -4.05
C LEU A 111 -10.90 -6.97 -4.68
N TYR A 112 -9.76 -6.94 -5.37
CA TYR A 112 -9.21 -8.12 -6.04
C TYR A 112 -8.98 -9.31 -5.07
N PRO A 113 -8.23 -9.15 -3.96
CA PRO A 113 -8.05 -10.23 -2.99
C PRO A 113 -9.35 -10.67 -2.31
N ILE A 114 -10.31 -9.74 -2.10
CA ILE A 114 -11.62 -10.06 -1.52
C ILE A 114 -12.43 -10.94 -2.48
N ILE A 115 -12.52 -10.57 -3.75
CA ILE A 115 -13.25 -11.34 -4.78
C ILE A 115 -12.62 -12.73 -4.97
N MET A 116 -11.29 -12.78 -4.99
CA MET A 116 -10.54 -14.03 -5.13
C MET A 116 -10.50 -14.84 -3.83
N ARG A 117 -10.96 -14.29 -2.70
CA ARG A 117 -10.86 -14.90 -1.35
C ARG A 117 -9.42 -15.28 -0.98
N ARG A 118 -8.46 -14.45 -1.41
CA ARG A 118 -7.03 -14.67 -1.25
C ARG A 118 -6.35 -13.37 -0.76
N PRO A 119 -6.39 -13.10 0.56
CA PRO A 119 -5.88 -11.85 1.14
C PRO A 119 -4.37 -11.64 0.88
N GLU A 120 -3.62 -12.73 0.66
CA GLU A 120 -2.19 -12.70 0.31
C GLU A 120 -1.89 -12.02 -1.04
N LEU A 121 -2.89 -11.81 -1.89
CA LEU A 121 -2.75 -11.13 -3.19
C LEU A 121 -2.79 -9.59 -3.07
N TYR A 122 -3.08 -9.05 -1.88
CA TYR A 122 -3.23 -7.60 -1.69
C TYR A 122 -1.99 -6.81 -2.14
N ILE A 123 -0.81 -7.15 -1.63
CA ILE A 123 0.43 -6.45 -1.98
C ILE A 123 0.76 -6.62 -3.47
N THR A 124 0.53 -7.80 -4.04
CA THR A 124 0.68 -8.03 -5.48
C THR A 124 -0.27 -7.13 -6.27
N GLY A 125 -1.54 -7.06 -5.89
CA GLY A 125 -2.52 -6.14 -6.48
C GLY A 125 -2.06 -4.68 -6.40
N ARG A 126 -1.55 -4.26 -5.25
CA ARG A 126 -1.01 -2.89 -5.05
C ARG A 126 0.18 -2.60 -5.95
N ILE A 127 1.13 -3.52 -6.09
CA ILE A 127 2.31 -3.33 -6.95
C ILE A 127 1.89 -3.14 -8.40
N TYR A 128 1.00 -3.99 -8.92
CA TYR A 128 0.54 -3.89 -10.31
C TYR A 128 -0.29 -2.65 -10.58
N THR A 129 -1.25 -2.33 -9.72
CA THR A 129 -2.13 -1.17 -9.92
C THR A 129 -1.35 0.14 -9.78
N LEU A 130 -0.49 0.25 -8.77
CA LEU A 130 0.36 1.43 -8.59
C LEU A 130 1.38 1.56 -9.72
N GLY A 131 2.05 0.47 -10.11
CA GLY A 131 3.03 0.47 -11.21
C GLY A 131 2.39 0.90 -12.53
N ALA A 132 1.21 0.38 -12.88
CA ALA A 132 0.47 0.79 -14.07
C ALA A 132 0.06 2.28 -14.00
N HIS A 133 -0.43 2.75 -12.84
CA HIS A 133 -0.82 4.14 -12.64
C HIS A 133 0.37 5.10 -12.78
N LEU A 134 1.51 4.78 -12.15
CA LEU A 134 2.74 5.58 -12.24
C LEU A 134 3.28 5.61 -13.66
N LEU A 135 3.25 4.48 -14.37
CA LEU A 135 3.68 4.41 -15.77
C LEU A 135 2.80 5.31 -16.65
N LEU A 136 1.48 5.23 -16.50
CA LEU A 136 0.54 6.08 -17.25
C LEU A 136 0.75 7.57 -16.94
N ARG A 137 0.96 7.94 -15.66
CA ARG A 137 1.27 9.32 -15.27
C ARG A 137 2.58 9.83 -15.86
N SER A 138 3.60 8.96 -15.94
CA SER A 138 4.90 9.33 -16.50
C SER A 138 4.86 9.48 -18.02
N CYS A 139 4.14 8.61 -18.72
CA CYS A 139 4.00 8.67 -20.18
C CYS A 139 2.99 9.75 -20.64
N PHE A 140 1.93 9.97 -19.86
CA PHE A 140 0.83 10.86 -20.19
C PHE A 140 0.46 11.75 -18.99
N PRO A 141 1.29 12.77 -18.65
CA PRO A 141 1.16 13.53 -17.40
C PRO A 141 -0.17 14.28 -17.27
N LEU A 142 -0.79 14.65 -18.39
CA LEU A 142 -2.08 15.35 -18.40
C LEU A 142 -3.29 14.42 -18.44
N LEU A 143 -3.11 13.10 -18.58
CA LEU A 143 -4.22 12.16 -18.73
C LEU A 143 -5.21 12.26 -17.55
N PHE A 144 -4.74 11.97 -16.33
CA PHE A 144 -5.61 11.97 -15.15
C PHE A 144 -6.11 13.36 -14.76
N PRO A 145 -5.29 14.44 -14.76
CA PRO A 145 -5.80 15.79 -14.54
C PRO A 145 -6.87 16.24 -15.54
N THR A 146 -6.86 15.71 -16.77
CA THR A 146 -7.86 16.06 -17.77
C THR A 146 -9.17 15.29 -17.59
N ILE A 147 -9.09 13.98 -17.29
CA ILE A 147 -10.30 13.12 -17.25
C ILE A 147 -10.87 12.90 -15.85
N MET A 148 -10.04 13.05 -14.80
CA MET A 148 -10.39 12.70 -13.42
C MET A 148 -9.80 13.69 -12.40
N ASN A 149 -9.78 14.98 -12.69
CA ASN A 149 -9.24 15.97 -11.76
C ASN A 149 -10.12 16.07 -10.50
N SER A 150 -9.50 15.86 -9.38
CA SER A 150 -10.15 15.91 -8.04
C SER A 150 -9.60 17.02 -7.13
N ALA A 151 -8.84 17.97 -7.67
CA ALA A 151 -8.24 19.04 -6.87
C ALA A 151 -9.29 19.85 -6.08
N ALA A 152 -10.47 20.09 -6.67
CA ALA A 152 -11.56 20.80 -6.01
C ALA A 152 -12.23 20.02 -4.87
N TRP A 153 -11.92 18.74 -4.68
CA TRP A 153 -12.49 17.92 -3.61
C TRP A 153 -11.77 18.09 -2.27
N PHE A 154 -10.59 18.71 -2.28
CA PHE A 154 -9.80 18.88 -1.08
C PHE A 154 -10.49 19.79 -0.05
N SER A 155 -10.53 19.31 1.19
CA SER A 155 -10.97 20.04 2.37
C SER A 155 -10.04 19.70 3.54
N PRO A 156 -9.47 20.71 4.23
CA PRO A 156 -8.65 20.49 5.42
C PRO A 156 -9.40 19.74 6.53
N ASP A 157 -10.71 20.00 6.68
CA ASP A 157 -11.54 19.33 7.68
C ASP A 157 -11.69 17.84 7.37
N VAL A 158 -11.91 17.50 6.09
CA VAL A 158 -11.99 16.09 5.66
C VAL A 158 -10.66 15.38 5.89
N MET A 159 -9.54 16.00 5.55
CA MET A 159 -8.20 15.48 5.81
C MET A 159 -8.00 15.21 7.30
N TYR A 160 -8.34 16.19 8.15
CA TYR A 160 -8.19 16.08 9.61
C TYR A 160 -9.03 14.93 10.17
N TRP A 161 -10.32 14.87 9.87
CA TRP A 161 -11.20 13.82 10.39
C TRP A 161 -10.89 12.44 9.85
N TRP A 162 -10.45 12.34 8.59
CA TRP A 162 -10.01 11.07 8.02
C TRP A 162 -8.73 10.57 8.69
N GLY A 163 -7.73 11.43 8.84
CA GLY A 163 -6.51 11.10 9.58
C GLY A 163 -6.81 10.69 11.02
N MET A 164 -7.73 11.39 11.70
CA MET A 164 -8.21 11.05 13.04
C MET A 164 -8.81 9.64 13.08
N ALA A 165 -9.68 9.30 12.13
CA ALA A 165 -10.28 7.97 12.02
C ALA A 165 -9.20 6.89 11.83
N ASN A 166 -8.22 7.12 10.95
CA ASN A 166 -7.11 6.18 10.71
C ASN A 166 -6.28 5.95 11.99
N GLY A 167 -5.95 7.01 12.73
CA GLY A 167 -5.23 6.90 13.99
C GLY A 167 -6.04 6.14 15.06
N ILE A 168 -7.33 6.46 15.21
CA ILE A 168 -8.23 5.79 16.17
C ILE A 168 -8.37 4.29 15.85
N ILE A 169 -8.44 3.92 14.57
CA ILE A 169 -8.51 2.51 14.15
C ILE A 169 -7.14 1.83 14.35
N GLY A 170 -6.04 2.53 14.08
CA GLY A 170 -4.68 2.00 14.18
C GLY A 170 -4.28 1.63 15.61
N ILE A 171 -4.67 2.44 16.61
CA ILE A 171 -4.31 2.21 18.01
C ILE A 171 -4.77 0.84 18.53
N PRO A 172 -6.06 0.47 18.50
CA PRO A 172 -6.48 -0.86 18.93
C PRO A 172 -5.91 -1.97 18.07
N PHE A 173 -5.67 -1.70 16.78
CA PHE A 173 -5.05 -2.67 15.89
C PHE A 173 -3.63 -3.04 16.34
N VAL A 174 -2.78 -2.08 16.71
CA VAL A 174 -1.41 -2.40 17.15
C VAL A 174 -1.41 -3.21 18.43
N PHE A 175 -2.29 -2.91 19.40
CA PHE A 175 -2.41 -3.70 20.62
C PHE A 175 -2.88 -5.13 20.35
N TRP A 176 -3.90 -5.28 19.52
CA TRP A 176 -4.37 -6.60 19.10
C TRP A 176 -3.27 -7.39 18.37
N TYR A 177 -2.53 -6.73 17.46
CA TYR A 177 -1.46 -7.36 16.70
C TYR A 177 -0.30 -7.81 17.61
N CYS A 178 0.11 -6.98 18.57
CA CYS A 178 1.12 -7.35 19.55
C CYS A 178 0.66 -8.53 20.43
N TYR A 179 -0.61 -8.56 20.81
CA TYR A 179 -1.18 -9.69 21.56
C TYR A 179 -1.14 -11.00 20.75
N GLN A 180 -1.34 -10.95 19.43
CA GLN A 180 -1.25 -12.14 18.57
C GLN A 180 0.20 -12.66 18.38
N LEU A 181 1.20 -11.82 18.65
CA LEU A 181 2.62 -12.19 18.56
C LEU A 181 3.21 -12.72 19.87
N SER A 182 2.56 -12.43 21.01
CA SER A 182 2.96 -12.92 22.34
C SER A 182 2.46 -14.35 22.59
#